data_389b156287368ff700c96a3781822ccc
#
_entry.id   389b156287368ff700c96a3781822ccc
#
_cell.length_a   1.000
_cell.length_b   1.000
_cell.length_c   1.000
_cell.angle_alpha   90.00
_cell.angle_beta   90.00
_cell.angle_gamma   90.00
#
_symmetry.space_group_name_H-M   'P 1'
#
loop_
_entity.id
_entity.type
_entity.pdbx_description
1 polymer ?
#
loop_
_entity_poly.entity_id
_entity_poly.type
_entity_poly.pdbx_seq_one_letter_code
_entity_poly.pdbx_strand_id
1 'polypeptide(L)'
;YLGRTGARNRLLSAAELTALLLSRDESGFESRPASGAALADLDRDAVDAYVAGLRGTVGEGWQRVLLDRGCLVEQGGEPVPTYAGILLFGRQPQRFLRNASITLIRYPGSGMGDDFVREDALGALPGQIRRAEAFVTANMRRGLRISGLTRTEVTEYPLAVVREAIVNAVAHRDYAIRGDDVRVLMFSDRMEIYSPGRLPGHVTLENLLTERFSRNEAIVQGLSD
;
A
#
# COMPACT_ATOMS: atom_id res chain seq x y z
N TYR A 1 -8.17 22.48 20.52
CA TYR A 1 -7.21 21.92 19.54
C TYR A 1 -7.04 22.91 18.39
N LEU A 2 -5.79 23.07 17.92
CA LEU A 2 -5.41 23.97 16.84
C LEU A 2 -5.06 23.12 15.62
N GLY A 3 -5.70 23.39 14.48
CA GLY A 3 -5.32 22.86 13.17
C GLY A 3 -4.43 23.88 12.45
N ARG A 4 -3.49 23.41 11.64
CA ARG A 4 -2.64 24.25 10.80
C ARG A 4 -3.19 24.30 9.38
N THR A 5 -3.39 25.50 8.87
CA THR A 5 -3.77 25.70 7.45
C THR A 5 -2.73 26.62 6.83
N GLY A 6 -1.83 26.05 6.05
CA GLY A 6 -0.64 26.76 5.54
C GLY A 6 0.25 27.27 6.68
N ALA A 7 0.52 28.57 6.74
CA ALA A 7 1.32 29.21 7.79
C ALA A 7 0.53 29.67 9.03
N ARG A 8 -0.77 29.45 9.10
CA ARG A 8 -1.64 29.94 10.17
C ARG A 8 -2.25 28.79 10.97
N ASN A 9 -2.29 28.96 12.31
CA ASN A 9 -3.03 28.08 13.21
C ASN A 9 -4.46 28.60 13.35
N ARG A 10 -5.45 27.71 13.29
CA ARG A 10 -6.88 28.03 13.57
C ARG A 10 -7.47 27.03 14.56
N LEU A 11 -8.52 27.45 15.25
CA LEU A 11 -9.32 26.54 16.07
C LEU A 11 -10.10 25.58 15.17
N LEU A 12 -10.03 24.29 15.51
CA LEU A 12 -10.86 23.27 14.86
C LEU A 12 -12.28 23.36 15.38
N SER A 13 -13.25 23.23 14.49
CA SER A 13 -14.65 23.02 14.88
C SER A 13 -14.84 21.67 15.57
N ALA A 14 -15.96 21.47 16.28
CA ALA A 14 -16.27 20.19 16.90
C ALA A 14 -16.35 19.05 15.86
N ALA A 15 -16.89 19.29 14.68
CA ALA A 15 -16.96 18.32 13.60
C ALA A 15 -15.58 17.96 13.06
N GLU A 16 -14.69 18.93 12.86
CA GLU A 16 -13.31 18.70 12.42
C GLU A 16 -12.48 17.98 13.49
N LEU A 17 -12.72 18.32 14.78
CA LEU A 17 -12.08 17.61 15.87
C LEU A 17 -12.54 16.15 15.95
N THR A 18 -13.84 15.90 15.80
CA THR A 18 -14.39 14.55 15.76
C THR A 18 -13.83 13.77 14.56
N ALA A 19 -13.78 14.37 13.38
CA ALA A 19 -13.19 13.77 12.20
C ALA A 19 -11.69 13.47 12.41
N LEU A 20 -10.95 14.37 13.05
CA LEU A 20 -9.53 14.17 13.38
C LEU A 20 -9.34 13.04 14.41
N LEU A 21 -10.21 12.94 15.42
CA LEU A 21 -10.13 11.87 16.42
C LEU A 21 -10.46 10.51 15.78
N LEU A 22 -11.48 10.44 14.93
CA LEU A 22 -11.82 9.24 14.18
C LEU A 22 -10.69 8.84 13.21
N SER A 23 -10.08 9.79 12.50
CA SER A 23 -8.95 9.50 11.61
C SER A 23 -7.70 9.05 12.36
N ARG A 24 -7.48 9.50 13.61
CA ARG A 24 -6.40 9.00 14.47
C ARG A 24 -6.61 7.55 14.90
N ASP A 25 -7.84 7.15 15.15
CA ASP A 25 -8.18 5.76 15.47
C ASP A 25 -8.06 4.85 14.24
N GLU A 26 -8.35 5.39 13.05
CA GLU A 26 -8.14 4.72 11.76
C GLU A 26 -6.65 4.61 11.39
N SER A 27 -5.83 5.64 11.69
CA SER A 27 -4.40 5.67 11.34
C SER A 27 -3.50 4.79 12.21
N GLY A 28 -4.03 4.16 13.26
CA GLY A 28 -3.25 3.28 14.14
C GLY A 28 -3.48 1.79 13.91
N PHE A 29 -4.30 1.40 12.91
CA PHE A 29 -4.63 -0.02 12.71
C PHE A 29 -3.40 -0.88 12.39
N GLU A 30 -2.53 -0.40 11.52
CA GLU A 30 -1.34 -1.15 11.09
C GLU A 30 -0.35 -1.45 12.22
N SER A 31 -0.29 -0.56 13.23
CA SER A 31 0.61 -0.68 14.39
C SER A 31 0.08 -1.60 15.49
N ARG A 32 -1.17 -2.06 15.38
CA ARG A 32 -1.77 -2.99 16.37
C ARG A 32 -1.15 -4.38 16.23
N PRO A 33 -0.97 -5.13 17.34
CA PRO A 33 -0.58 -6.53 17.27
C PRO A 33 -1.55 -7.30 16.38
N ALA A 34 -1.04 -8.06 15.41
CA ALA A 34 -1.87 -8.93 14.59
C ALA A 34 -2.37 -10.11 15.44
N SER A 35 -3.70 -10.18 15.63
CA SER A 35 -4.30 -11.15 16.52
C SER A 35 -3.95 -12.59 16.15
N GLY A 36 -3.32 -13.32 17.08
CA GLY A 36 -2.90 -14.70 16.90
C GLY A 36 -1.68 -14.89 16.00
N ALA A 37 -0.95 -13.81 15.65
CA ALA A 37 0.30 -13.88 14.92
C ALA A 37 1.48 -14.17 15.86
N ALA A 38 2.47 -14.89 15.34
CA ALA A 38 3.74 -15.16 15.99
C ALA A 38 4.91 -14.82 15.04
N LEU A 39 6.13 -14.72 15.56
CA LEU A 39 7.33 -14.49 14.74
C LEU A 39 7.51 -15.53 13.62
N ALA A 40 7.06 -16.76 13.84
CA ALA A 40 7.10 -17.84 12.85
C ALA A 40 6.19 -17.58 11.62
N ASP A 41 5.22 -16.69 11.73
CA ASP A 41 4.36 -16.30 10.59
C ASP A 41 5.06 -15.34 9.63
N LEU A 42 6.20 -14.75 10.05
CA LEU A 42 7.05 -13.91 9.19
C LEU A 42 7.94 -14.77 8.29
N ASP A 43 8.16 -14.29 7.09
CA ASP A 43 9.15 -14.83 6.17
C ASP A 43 10.54 -14.29 6.55
N ARG A 44 11.35 -15.16 7.16
CA ARG A 44 12.66 -14.77 7.67
C ARG A 44 13.60 -14.32 6.55
N ASP A 45 13.57 -14.94 5.40
CA ASP A 45 14.42 -14.58 4.27
C ASP A 45 14.07 -13.18 3.74
N ALA A 46 12.77 -12.85 3.69
CA ALA A 46 12.30 -11.51 3.33
C ALA A 46 12.72 -10.46 4.37
N VAL A 47 12.63 -10.80 5.67
CA VAL A 47 13.09 -9.91 6.76
C VAL A 47 14.58 -9.68 6.67
N ASP A 48 15.37 -10.74 6.50
CA ASP A 48 16.83 -10.63 6.44
C ASP A 48 17.28 -9.82 5.21
N ALA A 49 16.63 -10.02 4.05
CA ALA A 49 16.89 -9.24 2.85
C ALA A 49 16.56 -7.74 3.06
N TYR A 50 15.45 -7.44 3.73
CA TYR A 50 15.07 -6.07 4.05
C TYR A 50 16.09 -5.41 4.99
N VAL A 51 16.43 -6.07 6.11
CA VAL A 51 17.40 -5.54 7.09
C VAL A 51 18.78 -5.33 6.46
N ALA A 52 19.22 -6.24 5.59
CA ALA A 52 20.48 -6.10 4.86
C ALA A 52 20.51 -4.92 3.87
N GLY A 53 19.33 -4.52 3.35
CA GLY A 53 19.18 -3.36 2.46
C GLY A 53 19.25 -2.02 3.19
N LEU A 54 18.99 -2.00 4.48
CA LEU A 54 18.97 -0.77 5.28
C LEU A 54 20.36 -0.25 5.59
N ARG A 55 20.58 1.05 5.38
CA ARG A 55 21.82 1.72 5.74
C ARG A 55 21.86 2.01 7.24
N GLY A 56 22.95 1.66 7.92
CA GLY A 56 23.19 2.02 9.32
C GLY A 56 22.72 1.00 10.36
N THR A 57 22.16 -0.15 9.97
CA THR A 57 21.72 -1.22 10.89
C THR A 57 22.75 -2.34 11.08
N VAL A 58 23.99 -2.09 10.70
CA VAL A 58 25.07 -3.09 10.82
C VAL A 58 25.29 -3.50 12.29
N GLY A 59 25.01 -4.79 12.59
CA GLY A 59 25.16 -5.34 13.94
C GLY A 59 23.90 -5.30 14.80
N GLU A 60 22.81 -4.70 14.35
CA GLU A 60 21.53 -4.75 15.05
C GLU A 60 20.79 -6.07 14.76
N GLY A 61 20.17 -6.64 15.79
CA GLY A 61 19.30 -7.80 15.61
C GLY A 61 18.05 -7.44 14.79
N TRP A 62 17.64 -8.29 13.86
CA TRP A 62 16.48 -8.06 13.00
C TRP A 62 15.19 -7.70 13.75
N GLN A 63 14.99 -8.25 14.95
CA GLN A 63 13.83 -7.94 15.80
C GLN A 63 13.86 -6.48 16.25
N ARG A 64 15.04 -5.97 16.62
CA ARG A 64 15.19 -4.56 17.00
C ARG A 64 14.86 -3.64 15.84
N VAL A 65 15.37 -3.94 14.67
CA VAL A 65 15.07 -3.18 13.46
C VAL A 65 13.57 -3.17 13.17
N LEU A 66 12.91 -4.33 13.24
CA LEU A 66 11.45 -4.40 12.99
C LEU A 66 10.61 -3.73 14.11
N LEU A 67 11.08 -3.70 15.36
CA LEU A 67 10.44 -2.92 16.43
C LEU A 67 10.52 -1.42 16.12
N ASP A 68 11.70 -0.92 15.76
CA ASP A 68 11.92 0.50 15.43
C ASP A 68 11.15 0.94 14.17
N ARG A 69 10.84 -0.01 13.27
CA ARG A 69 10.03 0.19 12.06
C ARG A 69 8.53 -0.04 12.27
N GLY A 70 8.08 -0.32 13.50
CA GLY A 70 6.67 -0.57 13.79
C GLY A 70 6.11 -1.87 13.20
N CYS A 71 6.97 -2.75 12.70
CA CYS A 71 6.60 -4.08 12.18
C CYS A 71 6.46 -5.14 13.27
N LEU A 72 7.06 -4.89 14.42
CA LEU A 72 6.87 -5.63 15.67
C LEU A 72 6.45 -4.67 16.78
N VAL A 73 5.84 -5.22 17.82
CA VAL A 73 5.52 -4.52 19.08
C VAL A 73 5.76 -5.47 20.25
N GLU A 74 6.18 -4.94 21.39
CA GLU A 74 6.31 -5.75 22.60
C GLU A 74 4.96 -5.97 23.26
N GLN A 75 4.61 -7.21 23.52
CA GLN A 75 3.42 -7.60 24.24
C GLN A 75 3.78 -8.65 25.30
N GLY A 76 3.60 -8.30 26.58
CA GLY A 76 4.00 -9.19 27.69
C GLY A 76 5.50 -9.47 27.77
N GLY A 77 6.37 -8.59 27.25
CA GLY A 77 7.82 -8.77 27.21
C GLY A 77 8.34 -9.56 26.01
N GLU A 78 7.44 -9.99 25.11
CA GLU A 78 7.79 -10.73 23.89
C GLU A 78 7.46 -9.91 22.64
N PRO A 79 8.32 -9.92 21.60
CA PRO A 79 8.03 -9.25 20.35
C PRO A 79 6.98 -10.03 19.55
N VAL A 80 5.90 -9.34 19.16
CA VAL A 80 4.83 -9.90 18.33
C VAL A 80 4.67 -9.08 17.06
N PRO A 81 4.31 -9.71 15.91
CA PRO A 81 4.09 -8.98 14.68
C PRO A 81 2.90 -8.04 14.77
N THR A 82 3.06 -6.82 14.26
CA THR A 82 1.95 -5.90 13.98
C THR A 82 1.28 -6.27 12.65
N TYR A 83 0.12 -5.67 12.35
CA TYR A 83 -0.47 -5.82 11.03
C TYR A 83 0.44 -5.32 9.91
N ALA A 84 1.23 -4.25 10.15
CA ALA A 84 2.26 -3.80 9.20
C ALA A 84 3.31 -4.88 8.97
N GLY A 85 3.84 -5.49 10.02
CA GLY A 85 4.82 -6.59 9.91
C GLY A 85 4.28 -7.79 9.16
N ILE A 86 3.02 -8.18 9.42
CA ILE A 86 2.35 -9.28 8.70
C ILE A 86 2.12 -8.91 7.23
N LEU A 87 1.71 -7.68 6.93
CA LEU A 87 1.49 -7.23 5.56
C LEU A 87 2.78 -7.15 4.73
N LEU A 88 3.88 -6.69 5.33
CA LEU A 88 5.16 -6.53 4.66
C LEU A 88 5.95 -7.85 4.55
N PHE A 89 5.95 -8.67 5.60
CA PHE A 89 6.84 -9.82 5.74
C PHE A 89 6.12 -11.13 6.03
N GLY A 90 4.80 -11.15 6.17
CA GLY A 90 4.07 -12.38 6.50
C GLY A 90 4.11 -13.40 5.35
N ARG A 91 4.27 -14.69 5.67
CA ARG A 91 4.18 -15.79 4.70
C ARG A 91 2.77 -15.91 4.12
N GLN A 92 1.74 -15.67 4.93
CA GLN A 92 0.32 -15.75 4.56
C GLN A 92 -0.49 -14.63 5.22
N PRO A 93 -0.33 -13.36 4.80
CA PRO A 93 -1.03 -12.22 5.39
C PRO A 93 -2.55 -12.37 5.40
N GLN A 94 -3.10 -13.04 4.38
CA GLN A 94 -4.53 -13.24 4.22
C GLN A 94 -5.16 -14.13 5.30
N ARG A 95 -4.36 -14.88 6.07
CA ARG A 95 -4.82 -15.57 7.29
C ARG A 95 -5.32 -14.59 8.35
N PHE A 96 -4.68 -13.43 8.44
CA PHE A 96 -4.96 -12.39 9.43
C PHE A 96 -5.88 -11.30 8.87
N LEU A 97 -5.68 -10.95 7.60
CA LEU A 97 -6.43 -9.93 6.87
C LEU A 97 -6.87 -10.50 5.51
N ARG A 98 -8.03 -11.16 5.48
CA ARG A 98 -8.52 -11.89 4.29
C ARG A 98 -8.49 -11.09 3.00
N ASN A 99 -8.86 -9.82 3.08
CA ASN A 99 -8.97 -8.93 1.92
C ASN A 99 -7.71 -8.08 1.69
N ALA A 100 -6.57 -8.41 2.33
CA ALA A 100 -5.30 -7.76 2.06
C ALA A 100 -4.67 -8.34 0.77
N SER A 101 -5.32 -8.10 -0.36
CA SER A 101 -4.97 -8.57 -1.70
C SER A 101 -5.18 -7.47 -2.73
N ILE A 102 -4.65 -7.68 -3.93
CA ILE A 102 -4.95 -6.86 -5.11
C ILE A 102 -5.67 -7.75 -6.13
N THR A 103 -6.89 -7.39 -6.47
CA THR A 103 -7.63 -8.00 -7.58
C THR A 103 -7.28 -7.28 -8.88
N LEU A 104 -6.84 -8.03 -9.87
CA LEU A 104 -6.38 -7.57 -11.17
C LEU A 104 -7.37 -8.04 -12.24
N ILE A 105 -7.96 -7.12 -13.01
CA ILE A 105 -8.95 -7.47 -14.02
C ILE A 105 -8.65 -6.74 -15.32
N ARG A 106 -8.70 -7.49 -16.44
CA ARG A 106 -8.61 -6.94 -17.80
C ARG A 106 -9.92 -7.18 -18.54
N TYR A 107 -10.61 -6.09 -18.88
CA TYR A 107 -11.77 -6.08 -19.76
C TYR A 107 -11.35 -5.76 -21.19
N PRO A 108 -11.84 -6.49 -22.22
CA PRO A 108 -11.48 -6.20 -23.61
C PRO A 108 -12.14 -4.91 -24.14
N GLY A 109 -13.27 -4.49 -23.55
CA GLY A 109 -14.03 -3.29 -23.91
C GLY A 109 -13.73 -2.08 -23.02
N SER A 110 -14.49 -0.99 -23.23
CA SER A 110 -14.43 0.24 -22.43
C SER A 110 -15.31 0.18 -21.17
N GLY A 111 -16.06 -0.89 -20.96
CA GLY A 111 -16.91 -1.14 -19.79
C GLY A 111 -16.69 -2.53 -19.22
N MET A 112 -17.25 -2.74 -18.02
CA MET A 112 -17.31 -4.05 -17.41
C MET A 112 -18.27 -4.94 -18.22
N GLY A 113 -17.86 -6.22 -18.46
CA GLY A 113 -18.63 -7.21 -19.19
C GLY A 113 -18.34 -8.59 -18.62
N ASP A 114 -19.01 -9.61 -19.19
CA ASP A 114 -18.86 -11.01 -18.74
C ASP A 114 -17.56 -11.66 -19.23
N ASP A 115 -16.93 -11.08 -20.26
CA ASP A 115 -15.63 -11.52 -20.78
C ASP A 115 -14.52 -10.69 -20.14
N PHE A 116 -13.70 -11.33 -19.30
CA PHE A 116 -12.56 -10.68 -18.63
C PHE A 116 -11.50 -11.70 -18.21
N VAL A 117 -10.29 -11.21 -18.04
CA VAL A 117 -9.19 -11.94 -17.39
C VAL A 117 -9.07 -11.43 -15.97
N ARG A 118 -9.05 -12.34 -14.99
CA ARG A 118 -8.88 -12.01 -13.58
C ARG A 118 -7.70 -12.77 -12.98
N GLU A 119 -6.95 -12.06 -12.13
CA GLU A 119 -5.90 -12.61 -11.28
C GLU A 119 -6.00 -11.96 -9.90
N ASP A 120 -5.79 -12.75 -8.84
CA ASP A 120 -5.73 -12.25 -7.47
C ASP A 120 -4.27 -12.31 -6.98
N ALA A 121 -3.66 -11.16 -6.69
CA ALA A 121 -2.33 -11.08 -6.14
C ALA A 121 -2.38 -11.22 -4.61
N LEU A 122 -1.93 -12.36 -4.11
CA LEU A 122 -1.89 -12.75 -2.70
C LEU A 122 -0.45 -12.73 -2.17
N GLY A 123 -0.28 -12.94 -0.86
CA GLY A 123 1.00 -12.93 -0.16
C GLY A 123 1.33 -11.55 0.43
N ALA A 124 2.59 -11.32 0.77
CA ALA A 124 3.06 -10.05 1.30
C ALA A 124 3.00 -8.92 0.26
N LEU A 125 2.82 -7.67 0.73
CA LEU A 125 2.60 -6.49 -0.13
C LEU A 125 3.67 -6.30 -1.21
N PRO A 126 4.98 -6.46 -0.93
CA PRO A 126 5.99 -6.32 -2.00
C PRO A 126 5.80 -7.34 -3.13
N GLY A 127 5.34 -8.56 -2.81
CA GLY A 127 5.00 -9.59 -3.78
C GLY A 127 3.76 -9.26 -4.60
N GLN A 128 2.73 -8.74 -3.95
CA GLN A 128 1.49 -8.30 -4.60
C GLN A 128 1.74 -7.16 -5.59
N ILE A 129 2.54 -6.16 -5.18
CA ILE A 129 2.91 -5.01 -6.04
C ILE A 129 3.62 -5.51 -7.30
N ARG A 130 4.66 -6.36 -7.15
CA ARG A 130 5.37 -6.92 -8.32
C ARG A 130 4.45 -7.70 -9.25
N ARG A 131 3.50 -8.46 -8.71
CA ARG A 131 2.53 -9.21 -9.51
C ARG A 131 1.57 -8.29 -10.24
N ALA A 132 1.09 -7.23 -9.59
CA ALA A 132 0.24 -6.22 -10.22
C ALA A 132 0.96 -5.47 -11.35
N GLU A 133 2.22 -5.08 -11.15
CA GLU A 133 3.06 -4.50 -12.20
C GLU A 133 3.24 -5.43 -13.40
N ALA A 134 3.51 -6.72 -13.13
CA ALA A 134 3.66 -7.72 -14.18
C ALA A 134 2.37 -7.92 -14.96
N PHE A 135 1.22 -7.98 -14.27
CA PHE A 135 -0.09 -8.08 -14.91
C PHE A 135 -0.37 -6.88 -15.82
N VAL A 136 -0.18 -5.65 -15.35
CA VAL A 136 -0.37 -4.45 -16.17
C VAL A 136 0.57 -4.46 -17.35
N THR A 137 1.84 -4.79 -17.14
CA THR A 137 2.87 -4.86 -18.21
C THR A 137 2.53 -5.89 -19.28
N ALA A 138 1.96 -7.03 -18.91
CA ALA A 138 1.56 -8.07 -19.84
C ALA A 138 0.30 -7.72 -20.64
N ASN A 139 -0.59 -6.87 -20.09
CA ASN A 139 -1.90 -6.56 -20.66
C ASN A 139 -2.00 -5.17 -21.30
N MET A 140 -1.01 -4.28 -21.12
CA MET A 140 -1.00 -2.96 -21.73
C MET A 140 -0.53 -3.02 -23.20
N ARG A 141 -0.94 -2.04 -23.98
CA ARG A 141 -0.51 -1.91 -25.39
C ARG A 141 0.95 -1.44 -25.43
N ARG A 142 1.66 -1.98 -26.42
CA ARG A 142 3.02 -1.58 -26.75
C ARG A 142 3.06 -1.15 -28.20
N GLY A 143 3.79 -0.08 -28.48
CA GLY A 143 3.99 0.44 -29.82
C GLY A 143 5.45 0.75 -30.07
N LEU A 144 5.79 1.01 -31.33
CA LEU A 144 7.10 1.48 -31.74
C LEU A 144 6.98 2.90 -32.29
N ARG A 145 7.72 3.83 -31.71
CA ARG A 145 7.90 5.14 -32.29
C ARG A 145 9.19 5.15 -33.11
N ILE A 146 9.06 5.48 -34.38
CA ILE A 146 10.21 5.62 -35.30
C ILE A 146 10.51 7.12 -35.44
N SER A 147 11.71 7.53 -35.09
CA SER A 147 12.20 8.91 -35.27
C SER A 147 13.54 8.84 -36.01
N GLY A 148 13.52 9.11 -37.31
CA GLY A 148 14.66 8.92 -38.19
C GLY A 148 15.10 7.45 -38.22
N LEU A 149 16.34 7.17 -37.84
CA LEU A 149 16.91 5.81 -37.77
C LEU A 149 16.72 5.15 -36.39
N THR A 150 16.13 5.86 -35.40
CA THR A 150 15.96 5.36 -34.04
C THR A 150 14.56 4.80 -33.85
N ARG A 151 14.49 3.57 -33.31
CA ARG A 151 13.25 2.90 -32.91
C ARG A 151 13.19 2.89 -31.39
N THR A 152 12.14 3.48 -30.82
CA THR A 152 11.90 3.51 -29.37
C THR A 152 10.61 2.76 -29.08
N GLU A 153 10.65 1.79 -28.18
CA GLU A 153 9.44 1.13 -27.67
C GLU A 153 8.66 2.14 -26.81
N VAL A 154 7.38 2.24 -27.04
CA VAL A 154 6.46 3.10 -26.29
C VAL A 154 5.40 2.23 -25.65
N THR A 155 5.24 2.35 -24.34
CA THR A 155 4.19 1.67 -23.59
C THR A 155 2.99 2.60 -23.42
N GLU A 156 1.80 2.03 -23.34
CA GLU A 156 0.54 2.76 -23.13
C GLU A 156 0.59 3.60 -21.84
N TYR A 157 1.16 3.01 -20.77
CA TYR A 157 1.40 3.68 -19.48
C TYR A 157 2.89 3.65 -19.14
N PRO A 158 3.47 4.76 -18.64
CA PRO A 158 4.82 4.74 -18.10
C PRO A 158 4.90 3.80 -16.88
N LEU A 159 5.81 2.84 -16.89
CA LEU A 159 5.92 1.82 -15.84
C LEU A 159 6.13 2.40 -14.44
N ALA A 160 6.89 3.49 -14.34
CA ALA A 160 7.11 4.18 -13.06
C ALA A 160 5.80 4.75 -12.49
N VAL A 161 4.92 5.28 -13.35
CA VAL A 161 3.61 5.81 -12.93
C VAL A 161 2.68 4.68 -12.49
N VAL A 162 2.69 3.54 -13.21
CA VAL A 162 1.93 2.34 -12.84
C VAL A 162 2.35 1.84 -11.46
N ARG A 163 3.67 1.69 -11.26
CA ARG A 163 4.22 1.26 -9.97
C ARG A 163 3.80 2.20 -8.84
N GLU A 164 4.01 3.49 -9.01
CA GLU A 164 3.67 4.51 -8.02
C GLU A 164 2.18 4.47 -7.66
N ALA A 165 1.30 4.36 -8.65
CA ALA A 165 -0.14 4.30 -8.43
C ALA A 165 -0.55 3.02 -7.65
N ILE A 166 0.06 1.86 -7.95
CA ILE A 166 -0.18 0.61 -7.22
C ILE A 166 0.35 0.71 -5.79
N VAL A 167 1.58 1.21 -5.61
CA VAL A 167 2.18 1.42 -4.27
C VAL A 167 1.29 2.35 -3.44
N ASN A 168 0.84 3.48 -4.01
CA ASN A 168 -0.04 4.42 -3.33
C ASN A 168 -1.38 3.78 -2.94
N ALA A 169 -1.99 2.99 -3.82
CA ALA A 169 -3.24 2.30 -3.53
C ALA A 169 -3.11 1.34 -2.35
N VAL A 170 -1.99 0.63 -2.25
CA VAL A 170 -1.68 -0.30 -1.15
C VAL A 170 -1.30 0.45 0.12
N ALA A 171 -0.43 1.46 0.02
CA ALA A 171 0.09 2.20 1.15
C ALA A 171 -0.98 3.04 1.86
N HIS A 172 -1.96 3.56 1.11
CA HIS A 172 -3.03 4.39 1.65
C HIS A 172 -4.36 3.67 1.88
N ARG A 173 -4.40 2.34 1.62
CA ARG A 173 -5.57 1.52 1.91
C ARG A 173 -5.94 1.57 3.40
N ASP A 174 -7.22 1.61 3.69
CA ASP A 174 -7.74 1.37 5.03
C ASP A 174 -7.85 -0.15 5.30
N TYR A 175 -6.88 -0.68 6.03
CA TYR A 175 -6.83 -2.11 6.37
C TYR A 175 -7.84 -2.52 7.45
N ALA A 176 -8.49 -1.58 8.13
CA ALA A 176 -9.60 -1.87 9.04
C ALA A 176 -10.89 -2.24 8.27
N ILE A 177 -11.02 -1.82 7.01
CA ILE A 177 -12.16 -2.18 6.15
C ILE A 177 -12.06 -3.64 5.77
N ARG A 178 -13.12 -4.40 6.12
CA ARG A 178 -13.29 -5.80 5.77
C ARG A 178 -14.22 -5.94 4.58
N GLY A 179 -14.02 -6.98 3.77
CA GLY A 179 -14.92 -7.32 2.66
C GLY A 179 -14.62 -6.58 1.34
N ASP A 180 -13.57 -5.74 1.30
CA ASP A 180 -13.15 -5.06 0.08
C ASP A 180 -11.62 -5.10 -0.07
N ASP A 181 -11.11 -5.05 -1.30
CA ASP A 181 -9.69 -5.16 -1.65
C ASP A 181 -9.24 -4.04 -2.59
N VAL A 182 -7.93 -3.93 -2.80
CA VAL A 182 -7.39 -3.06 -3.85
C VAL A 182 -7.69 -3.68 -5.21
N ARG A 183 -8.18 -2.89 -6.16
CA ARG A 183 -8.50 -3.36 -7.51
C ARG A 183 -7.77 -2.56 -8.56
N VAL A 184 -7.19 -3.26 -9.53
CA VAL A 184 -6.63 -2.68 -10.74
C VAL A 184 -7.45 -3.18 -11.91
N LEU A 185 -8.21 -2.28 -12.53
CA LEU A 185 -9.11 -2.58 -13.64
C LEU A 185 -8.53 -1.96 -14.91
N MET A 186 -8.25 -2.79 -15.91
CA MET A 186 -7.78 -2.34 -17.20
C MET A 186 -8.90 -2.47 -18.24
N PHE A 187 -9.23 -1.36 -18.89
CA PHE A 187 -10.17 -1.29 -19.99
C PHE A 187 -9.45 -1.04 -21.33
N SER A 188 -10.19 -1.00 -22.42
CA SER A 188 -9.61 -0.72 -23.74
C SER A 188 -9.10 0.71 -23.90
N ASP A 189 -9.56 1.63 -23.08
CA ASP A 189 -9.33 3.08 -23.16
C ASP A 189 -8.71 3.71 -21.90
N ARG A 190 -8.69 2.99 -20.76
CA ARG A 190 -8.19 3.48 -19.48
C ARG A 190 -7.82 2.37 -18.52
N MET A 191 -7.11 2.77 -17.47
CA MET A 191 -6.88 1.95 -16.27
C MET A 191 -7.46 2.67 -15.06
N GLU A 192 -8.14 1.93 -14.19
CA GLU A 192 -8.68 2.41 -12.93
C GLU A 192 -8.02 1.66 -11.77
N ILE A 193 -7.59 2.39 -10.77
CA ILE A 193 -7.07 1.80 -9.53
C ILE A 193 -7.97 2.24 -8.38
N TYR A 194 -8.51 1.27 -7.68
CA TYR A 194 -9.41 1.46 -6.56
C TYR A 194 -8.74 0.98 -5.27
N SER A 195 -8.78 1.81 -4.23
CA SER A 195 -8.30 1.47 -2.89
C SER A 195 -9.39 1.74 -1.86
N PRO A 196 -9.74 0.74 -1.02
CA PRO A 196 -10.73 0.94 0.04
C PRO A 196 -10.25 1.94 1.08
N GLY A 197 -11.10 2.92 1.39
CA GLY A 197 -10.85 3.95 2.39
C GLY A 197 -11.49 5.28 2.02
N ARG A 198 -11.53 6.18 2.99
CA ARG A 198 -11.95 7.58 2.78
C ARG A 198 -10.72 8.46 2.74
N LEU A 199 -10.83 9.61 2.11
CA LEU A 199 -9.82 10.65 2.31
C LEU A 199 -9.73 10.98 3.80
N PRO A 200 -8.52 11.18 4.35
CA PRO A 200 -8.35 11.62 5.73
C PRO A 200 -9.14 12.88 6.01
N GLY A 201 -9.63 13.06 7.24
CA GLY A 201 -10.58 14.11 7.57
C GLY A 201 -10.14 15.56 7.31
N HIS A 202 -8.84 15.79 7.08
CA HIS A 202 -8.28 17.11 6.72
C HIS A 202 -7.92 17.22 5.22
N VAL A 203 -7.96 16.11 4.48
CA VAL A 203 -7.69 16.07 3.04
C VAL A 203 -9.01 16.17 2.28
N THR A 204 -9.07 17.13 1.38
CA THR A 204 -10.20 17.36 0.46
C THR A 204 -9.73 17.25 -0.99
N LEU A 205 -10.63 17.16 -1.94
CA LEU A 205 -10.28 17.18 -3.37
C LEU A 205 -9.54 18.47 -3.76
N GLU A 206 -9.76 19.57 -3.06
CA GLU A 206 -9.14 20.87 -3.31
C GLU A 206 -7.70 20.95 -2.82
N ASN A 207 -7.37 20.25 -1.70
CA ASN A 207 -6.04 20.29 -1.11
C ASN A 207 -5.23 18.99 -1.29
N LEU A 208 -5.78 18.01 -1.99
CA LEU A 208 -5.17 16.69 -2.22
C LEU A 208 -3.74 16.75 -2.79
N LEU A 209 -3.45 17.75 -3.62
CA LEU A 209 -2.12 17.93 -4.25
C LEU A 209 -1.11 18.61 -3.34
N THR A 210 -1.56 19.26 -2.27
CA THR A 210 -0.70 20.07 -1.37
C THR A 210 -0.55 19.47 0.03
N GLU A 211 -1.52 18.67 0.46
CA GLU A 211 -1.47 17.99 1.75
C GLU A 211 -0.79 16.62 1.63
N ARG A 212 0.05 16.34 2.61
CA ARG A 212 0.69 15.01 2.74
C ARG A 212 0.09 14.30 3.94
N PHE A 213 -0.44 13.14 3.69
CA PHE A 213 -0.95 12.26 4.75
C PHE A 213 -0.56 10.83 4.44
N SER A 214 -0.05 10.12 5.44
CA SER A 214 0.11 8.68 5.39
C SER A 214 -0.83 8.05 6.41
N ARG A 215 -1.67 7.12 5.98
CA ARG A 215 -2.52 6.32 6.87
C ARG A 215 -1.71 5.21 7.53
N ASN A 216 -0.77 4.64 6.81
CA ASN A 216 0.02 3.48 7.19
C ASN A 216 1.51 3.83 7.06
N GLU A 217 2.06 4.53 8.06
CA GLU A 217 3.44 5.04 8.02
C GLU A 217 4.48 3.91 7.97
N ALA A 218 4.27 2.84 8.75
CA ALA A 218 5.17 1.69 8.76
C ALA A 218 5.17 0.95 7.42
N ILE A 219 3.99 0.83 6.77
CA ILE A 219 3.88 0.22 5.44
C ILE A 219 4.57 1.10 4.39
N VAL A 220 4.30 2.43 4.39
CA VAL A 220 4.95 3.37 3.47
C VAL A 220 6.47 3.29 3.60
N GLN A 221 6.97 3.31 4.83
CA GLN A 221 8.40 3.23 5.10
C GLN A 221 8.97 1.89 4.60
N GLY A 222 8.34 0.77 4.95
CA GLY A 222 8.80 -0.56 4.55
C GLY A 222 8.72 -0.85 3.04
N LEU A 223 7.93 -0.08 2.27
CA LEU A 223 7.88 -0.16 0.81
C LEU A 223 8.86 0.81 0.12
N SER A 224 9.38 1.81 0.84
CA SER A 224 10.29 2.84 0.31
C SER A 224 11.76 2.52 0.54
N ASP A 225 12.06 1.74 1.58
CA ASP A 225 13.39 1.24 1.94
C ASP A 225 13.82 0.10 1.00
#